data_2fcb8550b75ca93404c8e6a852384575
#
_entry.id   2fcb8550b75ca93404c8e6a852384575
#
_cell.length_a   1.000
_cell.length_b   1.000
_cell.length_c   1.000
_cell.angle_alpha   90.00
_cell.angle_beta   90.00
_cell.angle_gamma   90.00
#
_symmetry.space_group_name_H-M   'P 1'
#
loop_
_entity.id
_entity.type
_entity.pdbx_description
1 polymer ?
#
loop_
_entity_poly.entity_id
_entity_poly.type
_entity_poly.pdbx_seq_one_letter_code
_entity_poly.pdbx_strand_id
1 'polypeptide(L)'
;VEILMDGEKADMVFTDPPYNVDFKGQELSNTTKGGVKVLHHKGANTKYETIKNDKLKDEEFILFMKEVLKNIKTYNTGAWYFTFLDLKLDLLLLPLKEMGFIWKSIIIWNKNQATLSGKDYKSRYEPIVYGCPDSSFYGERYKQEDMWEFQRTLKNDLHPTMKPIPLIEKAINNSSKTSMLVLDLFLGSGSTLIAAEKTNR
;
A
#
# COMPACT_ATOMS: atom_id res chain seq x y z
N VAL A 1 -16.11 -8.45 3.88
CA VAL A 1 -15.55 -7.96 5.17
C VAL A 1 -16.42 -8.44 6.32
N GLU A 2 -17.73 -8.29 6.25
CA GLU A 2 -18.70 -8.70 7.31
C GLU A 2 -18.45 -10.15 7.80
N ILE A 3 -18.39 -11.11 6.88
CA ILE A 3 -18.15 -12.53 7.22
C ILE A 3 -16.77 -12.73 7.88
N LEU A 4 -15.75 -11.98 7.43
CA LEU A 4 -14.39 -12.07 7.97
C LEU A 4 -14.31 -11.51 9.40
N MET A 5 -15.05 -10.43 9.67
CA MET A 5 -15.00 -9.73 10.96
C MET A 5 -15.89 -10.36 12.03
N ASP A 6 -16.91 -11.13 11.62
CA ASP A 6 -17.82 -11.85 12.53
C ASP A 6 -18.31 -11.02 13.74
N GLY A 7 -18.67 -9.76 13.47
CA GLY A 7 -19.13 -8.81 14.48
C GLY A 7 -18.02 -8.05 15.22
N GLU A 8 -16.76 -8.42 15.05
CA GLU A 8 -15.63 -7.72 15.65
C GLU A 8 -15.25 -6.45 14.88
N LYS A 9 -14.45 -5.61 15.50
CA LYS A 9 -13.86 -4.41 14.88
C LYS A 9 -12.36 -4.43 15.01
N ALA A 10 -11.69 -4.02 13.93
CA ALA A 10 -10.25 -3.86 13.94
C ALA A 10 -9.83 -2.63 14.76
N ASP A 11 -8.66 -2.72 15.37
CA ASP A 11 -7.99 -1.64 16.08
C ASP A 11 -7.13 -0.79 15.14
N MET A 12 -6.75 -1.33 13.98
CA MET A 12 -6.11 -0.59 12.92
C MET A 12 -6.29 -1.26 11.55
N VAL A 13 -6.12 -0.45 10.50
CA VAL A 13 -6.05 -0.91 9.13
C VAL A 13 -4.67 -0.56 8.54
N PHE A 14 -4.04 -1.52 7.89
CA PHE A 14 -2.94 -1.27 6.95
C PHE A 14 -3.30 -1.96 5.63
N THR A 15 -3.38 -1.21 4.53
CA THR A 15 -3.89 -1.78 3.29
C THR A 15 -3.26 -1.16 2.04
N ASP A 16 -3.11 -2.00 0.99
CA ASP A 16 -2.48 -1.69 -0.29
C ASP A 16 -3.47 -1.94 -1.43
N PRO A 17 -4.45 -1.02 -1.66
CA PRO A 17 -5.45 -1.20 -2.70
C PRO A 17 -4.83 -1.17 -4.10
N PRO A 18 -5.54 -1.64 -5.15
CA PRO A 18 -5.14 -1.41 -6.53
C PRO A 18 -4.91 0.08 -6.80
N TYR A 19 -3.95 0.42 -7.69
CA TYR A 19 -3.61 1.82 -7.98
C TYR A 19 -4.25 2.37 -9.25
N ASN A 20 -5.06 1.56 -9.92
CA ASN A 20 -5.70 1.87 -11.20
C ASN A 20 -4.70 2.22 -12.32
N VAL A 21 -3.67 1.38 -12.48
CA VAL A 21 -2.57 1.58 -13.45
C VAL A 21 -2.50 0.52 -14.55
N ASP A 22 -3.46 -0.42 -14.61
CA ASP A 22 -3.45 -1.56 -15.56
C ASP A 22 -2.12 -2.32 -15.50
N PHE A 23 -1.71 -2.74 -14.29
CA PHE A 23 -0.43 -3.40 -14.07
C PHE A 23 -0.35 -4.74 -14.81
N LYS A 24 0.53 -4.84 -15.78
CA LYS A 24 0.68 -6.01 -16.67
C LYS A 24 1.84 -6.93 -16.34
N GLY A 25 2.53 -6.72 -15.23
CA GLY A 25 3.75 -7.43 -14.90
C GLY A 25 4.81 -7.25 -16.00
N GLN A 26 5.87 -6.51 -15.75
CA GLN A 26 6.89 -6.25 -16.77
C GLN A 26 8.13 -7.08 -16.50
N GLU A 27 8.53 -7.94 -17.45
CA GLU A 27 9.89 -8.45 -17.53
C GLU A 27 10.79 -7.45 -18.24
N LEU A 28 11.90 -7.09 -17.59
CA LEU A 28 12.98 -6.36 -18.24
C LEU A 28 13.86 -7.36 -18.99
N SER A 29 13.89 -7.30 -20.33
CA SER A 29 14.86 -8.05 -21.11
C SER A 29 16.10 -7.20 -21.36
N ASN A 30 17.27 -7.75 -21.04
CA ASN A 30 18.54 -7.16 -21.41
C ASN A 30 18.87 -7.51 -22.87
N THR A 31 18.86 -6.55 -23.78
CA THR A 31 19.45 -6.71 -25.11
C THR A 31 20.67 -5.82 -25.23
N THR A 32 21.75 -6.34 -25.84
CA THR A 32 22.96 -5.56 -26.11
C THR A 32 22.86 -5.05 -27.53
N LYS A 33 22.80 -3.74 -27.72
CA LYS A 33 22.87 -3.11 -29.05
C LYS A 33 24.10 -2.20 -29.07
N GLY A 34 25.08 -2.52 -29.94
CA GLY A 34 26.30 -1.72 -30.04
C GLY A 34 27.17 -1.64 -28.78
N GLY A 35 27.22 -2.71 -27.97
CA GLY A 35 28.01 -2.74 -26.71
C GLY A 35 27.33 -2.07 -25.49
N VAL A 36 26.20 -1.40 -25.69
CA VAL A 36 25.43 -0.78 -24.61
C VAL A 36 24.26 -1.69 -24.19
N LYS A 37 24.14 -1.99 -22.90
CA LYS A 37 22.96 -2.70 -22.37
C LYS A 37 21.74 -1.80 -22.49
N VAL A 38 20.85 -2.12 -23.42
CA VAL A 38 19.56 -1.44 -23.56
C VAL A 38 18.50 -2.29 -22.88
N LEU A 39 17.81 -1.70 -21.93
CA LEU A 39 16.68 -2.33 -21.25
C LEU A 39 15.42 -2.12 -22.10
N HIS A 40 14.88 -3.18 -22.64
CA HIS A 40 13.59 -3.16 -23.33
C HIS A 40 12.51 -3.77 -22.42
N HIS A 41 11.36 -3.13 -22.38
CA HIS A 41 10.16 -3.75 -21.83
C HIS A 41 9.68 -4.84 -22.80
N LYS A 42 9.85 -6.11 -22.45
CA LYS A 42 9.09 -7.17 -23.10
C LYS A 42 7.63 -7.02 -22.68
N GLY A 43 6.74 -7.23 -23.63
CA GLY A 43 5.29 -7.18 -23.39
C GLY A 43 4.83 -8.04 -22.22
N ALA A 44 3.58 -7.88 -21.82
CA ALA A 44 2.97 -8.49 -20.65
C ALA A 44 3.45 -9.92 -20.40
N ASN A 45 4.10 -10.14 -19.27
CA ASN A 45 4.46 -11.49 -18.85
C ASN A 45 3.23 -12.14 -18.22
N THR A 46 2.78 -13.25 -18.78
CA THR A 46 1.62 -14.03 -18.32
C THR A 46 1.89 -14.75 -16.97
N LYS A 47 3.07 -14.56 -16.36
CA LYS A 47 3.43 -15.21 -15.09
C LYS A 47 2.63 -14.69 -13.88
N TYR A 48 2.07 -13.47 -13.98
CA TYR A 48 1.30 -12.88 -12.89
C TYR A 48 -0.15 -12.64 -13.34
N GLU A 49 -1.09 -13.00 -12.49
CA GLU A 49 -2.49 -12.65 -12.70
C GLU A 49 -2.68 -11.13 -12.71
N THR A 50 -3.61 -10.64 -13.51
CA THR A 50 -3.97 -9.22 -13.52
C THR A 50 -4.58 -8.83 -12.18
N ILE A 51 -4.15 -7.70 -11.63
CA ILE A 51 -4.73 -7.18 -10.38
C ILE A 51 -6.19 -6.79 -10.65
N LYS A 52 -7.10 -7.33 -9.85
CA LYS A 52 -8.53 -7.04 -9.95
C LYS A 52 -8.77 -5.56 -9.66
N ASN A 53 -9.63 -4.91 -10.46
CA ASN A 53 -9.98 -3.48 -10.32
C ASN A 53 -8.82 -2.49 -10.53
N ASP A 54 -7.73 -2.91 -11.19
CA ASP A 54 -6.57 -2.05 -11.48
C ASP A 54 -6.67 -1.36 -12.87
N LYS A 55 -7.82 -1.49 -13.54
CA LYS A 55 -8.11 -0.90 -14.87
C LYS A 55 -9.57 -0.49 -14.96
N LEU A 56 -9.98 0.42 -14.13
CA LEU A 56 -11.30 1.01 -14.17
C LEU A 56 -11.21 2.44 -14.74
N LYS A 57 -12.34 3.01 -15.20
CA LYS A 57 -12.42 4.44 -15.37
C LYS A 57 -12.27 5.12 -14.01
N ASP A 58 -11.73 6.33 -13.98
CA ASP A 58 -11.42 7.00 -12.71
C ASP A 58 -12.68 7.20 -11.84
N GLU A 59 -13.85 7.46 -12.45
CA GLU A 59 -15.13 7.57 -11.73
C GLU A 59 -15.57 6.22 -11.11
N GLU A 60 -15.40 5.12 -11.84
CA GLU A 60 -15.72 3.77 -11.36
C GLU A 60 -14.77 3.35 -10.25
N PHE A 61 -13.50 3.74 -10.37
CA PHE A 61 -12.49 3.49 -9.33
C PHE A 61 -12.79 4.27 -8.05
N ILE A 62 -13.22 5.52 -8.14
CA ILE A 62 -13.66 6.33 -7.00
C ILE A 62 -14.84 5.67 -6.30
N LEU A 63 -15.82 5.15 -7.04
CA LEU A 63 -16.95 4.41 -6.45
C LEU A 63 -16.49 3.13 -5.75
N PHE A 64 -15.59 2.37 -6.36
CA PHE A 64 -14.96 1.21 -5.74
C PHE A 64 -14.25 1.58 -4.44
N MET A 65 -13.45 2.65 -4.43
CA MET A 65 -12.77 3.12 -3.21
C MET A 65 -13.76 3.58 -2.12
N LYS A 66 -14.88 4.18 -2.48
CA LYS A 66 -15.94 4.52 -1.51
C LYS A 66 -16.51 3.28 -0.82
N GLU A 67 -16.73 2.18 -1.54
CA GLU A 67 -17.18 0.92 -0.94
C GLU A 67 -16.11 0.32 0.00
N VAL A 68 -14.83 0.42 -0.37
CA VAL A 68 -13.71 0.04 0.51
C VAL A 68 -13.73 0.87 1.80
N LEU A 69 -13.82 2.19 1.67
CA LEU A 69 -13.85 3.13 2.80
C LEU A 69 -15.08 2.94 3.70
N LYS A 70 -16.22 2.60 3.14
CA LYS A 70 -17.43 2.25 3.90
C LYS A 70 -17.19 1.03 4.80
N ASN A 71 -16.55 0.00 4.29
CA ASN A 71 -16.15 -1.16 5.08
C ASN A 71 -15.19 -0.76 6.20
N ILE A 72 -14.16 0.04 5.92
CA ILE A 72 -13.22 0.51 6.94
C ILE A 72 -13.95 1.33 8.01
N LYS A 73 -14.85 2.21 7.62
CA LYS A 73 -15.63 3.01 8.58
C LYS A 73 -16.53 2.16 9.49
N THR A 74 -17.00 1.03 8.96
CA THR A 74 -17.84 0.10 9.71
C THR A 74 -17.05 -0.77 10.67
N TYR A 75 -15.89 -1.28 10.22
CA TYR A 75 -15.14 -2.34 10.91
C TYR A 75 -13.81 -1.91 11.52
N ASN A 76 -13.44 -0.63 11.45
CA ASN A 76 -12.23 -0.12 12.08
C ASN A 76 -12.55 1.00 13.07
N THR A 77 -11.94 0.95 14.25
CA THR A 77 -12.08 1.97 15.30
C THR A 77 -10.80 2.79 15.50
N GLY A 78 -9.69 2.34 14.91
CA GLY A 78 -8.38 2.91 15.15
C GLY A 78 -7.74 3.56 13.92
N ALA A 79 -6.43 3.58 13.92
CA ALA A 79 -5.63 4.16 12.86
C ALA A 79 -5.82 3.43 11.51
N TRP A 80 -5.54 4.12 10.43
CA TRP A 80 -5.58 3.55 9.09
C TRP A 80 -4.43 4.10 8.24
N TYR A 81 -3.87 3.20 7.42
CA TYR A 81 -2.78 3.46 6.49
C TYR A 81 -3.16 2.93 5.11
N PHE A 82 -3.09 3.79 4.10
CA PHE A 82 -3.24 3.43 2.69
C PHE A 82 -1.94 3.68 1.97
N THR A 83 -1.31 2.65 1.45
CA THR A 83 -0.25 2.84 0.45
C THR A 83 -0.89 3.15 -0.90
N PHE A 84 -0.29 4.08 -1.66
CA PHE A 84 -0.84 4.43 -2.97
C PHE A 84 0.26 4.95 -3.92
N LEU A 85 -0.11 5.14 -5.20
CA LEU A 85 0.79 5.72 -6.18
C LEU A 85 0.69 7.25 -6.15
N ASP A 86 1.83 7.94 -6.19
CA ASP A 86 1.94 9.40 -6.20
C ASP A 86 1.12 10.07 -7.32
N LEU A 87 1.20 9.53 -8.54
CA LEU A 87 0.51 10.07 -9.73
C LEU A 87 -1.01 9.85 -9.77
N LYS A 88 -1.54 9.03 -8.87
CA LYS A 88 -2.97 8.69 -8.79
C LYS A 88 -3.53 8.99 -7.39
N LEU A 89 -2.80 9.77 -6.60
CA LEU A 89 -3.16 10.02 -5.20
C LEU A 89 -4.51 10.73 -5.06
N ASP A 90 -4.92 11.49 -6.06
CA ASP A 90 -6.24 12.12 -6.17
C ASP A 90 -7.39 11.10 -6.13
N LEU A 91 -7.22 9.92 -6.74
CA LEU A 91 -8.20 8.83 -6.73
C LEU A 91 -8.41 8.20 -5.34
N LEU A 92 -7.46 8.41 -4.43
CA LEU A 92 -7.59 8.03 -3.03
C LEU A 92 -8.07 9.21 -2.16
N LEU A 93 -7.47 10.40 -2.31
CA LEU A 93 -7.75 11.53 -1.44
C LEU A 93 -9.17 12.09 -1.63
N LEU A 94 -9.70 12.06 -2.87
CA LEU A 94 -11.06 12.53 -3.14
C LEU A 94 -12.12 11.69 -2.41
N PRO A 95 -12.19 10.35 -2.57
CA PRO A 95 -13.15 9.55 -1.83
C PRO A 95 -12.92 9.59 -0.31
N LEU A 96 -11.68 9.67 0.18
CA LEU A 96 -11.41 9.86 1.61
C LEU A 96 -12.09 11.13 2.14
N LYS A 97 -11.91 12.25 1.44
CA LYS A 97 -12.52 13.54 1.81
C LYS A 97 -14.05 13.48 1.77
N GLU A 98 -14.62 12.94 0.70
CA GLU A 98 -16.08 12.84 0.53
C GLU A 98 -16.72 11.91 1.56
N MET A 99 -16.01 10.87 2.00
CA MET A 99 -16.46 9.95 3.05
C MET A 99 -16.17 10.47 4.46
N GLY A 100 -15.61 11.68 4.61
CA GLY A 100 -15.33 12.30 5.89
C GLY A 100 -14.18 11.66 6.67
N PHE A 101 -13.22 11.05 5.98
CA PHE A 101 -11.97 10.64 6.59
C PHE A 101 -11.02 11.83 6.74
N ILE A 102 -10.40 11.96 7.90
CA ILE A 102 -9.42 13.01 8.17
C ILE A 102 -8.05 12.35 8.28
N TRP A 103 -7.20 12.59 7.28
CA TRP A 103 -5.81 12.16 7.36
C TRP A 103 -4.97 13.17 8.12
N LYS A 104 -3.97 12.70 8.85
CA LYS A 104 -3.06 13.49 9.67
C LYS A 104 -1.70 13.73 9.01
N SER A 105 -1.27 12.78 8.17
CA SER A 105 0.02 12.86 7.46
C SER A 105 -0.03 12.10 6.14
N ILE A 106 0.80 12.51 5.21
CA ILE A 106 1.23 11.70 4.08
C ILE A 106 2.66 11.29 4.39
N ILE A 107 2.85 10.03 4.74
CA ILE A 107 4.14 9.44 5.03
C ILE A 107 4.79 9.06 3.70
N ILE A 108 6.06 9.34 3.53
CA ILE A 108 6.82 9.03 2.32
C ILE A 108 7.70 7.81 2.58
N TRP A 109 7.33 6.68 1.98
CA TRP A 109 8.23 5.54 1.95
C TRP A 109 9.33 5.75 0.89
N ASN A 110 10.55 6.06 1.33
CA ASN A 110 11.74 6.14 0.51
C ASN A 110 12.30 4.72 0.27
N LYS A 111 12.35 4.29 -0.99
CA LYS A 111 12.73 2.93 -1.41
C LYS A 111 14.23 2.70 -1.54
N ASN A 112 15.07 3.69 -1.24
CA ASN A 112 16.53 3.69 -1.42
C ASN A 112 17.04 3.52 -2.87
N GLN A 113 16.23 2.91 -3.73
CA GLN A 113 16.52 2.73 -5.16
C GLN A 113 15.35 3.22 -6.01
N ALA A 114 15.65 4.00 -7.03
CA ALA A 114 14.65 4.43 -7.99
C ALA A 114 14.18 3.25 -8.86
N THR A 115 12.89 3.21 -9.15
CA THR A 115 12.33 2.27 -10.12
C THR A 115 12.79 2.65 -11.53
N LEU A 116 13.22 1.65 -12.32
CA LEU A 116 13.47 1.84 -13.73
C LEU A 116 12.12 2.11 -14.42
N SER A 117 11.90 3.34 -14.83
CA SER A 117 10.71 3.76 -15.58
C SER A 117 11.15 4.61 -16.76
N GLY A 118 10.38 4.59 -17.84
CA GLY A 118 10.60 5.48 -19.00
C GLY A 118 10.16 6.93 -18.75
N LYS A 119 10.09 7.36 -17.50
CA LYS A 119 9.71 8.73 -17.09
C LYS A 119 10.93 9.62 -17.00
N ASP A 120 10.77 10.92 -17.17
CA ASP A 120 11.83 11.93 -17.01
C ASP A 120 12.45 11.87 -15.62
N TYR A 121 11.61 11.73 -14.58
CA TYR A 121 12.04 11.53 -13.20
C TYR A 121 11.75 10.11 -12.76
N LYS A 122 12.77 9.40 -12.28
CA LYS A 122 12.62 8.04 -11.72
C LYS A 122 11.97 8.11 -10.34
N SER A 123 10.85 7.43 -10.16
CA SER A 123 10.16 7.36 -8.87
C SER A 123 10.99 6.57 -7.86
N ARG A 124 11.23 7.16 -6.69
CA ARG A 124 12.00 6.59 -5.59
C ARG A 124 11.18 6.40 -4.32
N TYR A 125 9.95 6.84 -4.31
CA TYR A 125 9.09 6.79 -3.13
C TYR A 125 7.69 6.27 -3.45
N GLU A 126 6.98 5.91 -2.40
CA GLU A 126 5.53 5.74 -2.40
C GLU A 126 4.92 6.52 -1.24
N PRO A 127 3.82 7.26 -1.45
CA PRO A 127 3.08 7.89 -0.37
C PRO A 127 2.24 6.86 0.38
N ILE A 128 2.13 7.07 1.70
CA ILE A 128 1.25 6.33 2.59
C ILE A 128 0.36 7.37 3.28
N VAL A 129 -0.92 7.37 2.96
CA VAL A 129 -1.88 8.28 3.60
C VAL A 129 -2.26 7.69 4.95
N TYR A 130 -2.06 8.48 5.99
CA TYR A 130 -2.25 8.07 7.38
C TYR A 130 -3.30 8.92 8.08
N GLY A 131 -4.24 8.28 8.75
CA GLY A 131 -5.16 8.91 9.68
C GLY A 131 -5.31 8.08 10.95
N CYS A 132 -5.62 8.77 12.04
CA CYS A 132 -5.67 8.15 13.36
C CYS A 132 -6.61 8.95 14.27
N PRO A 133 -7.55 8.32 14.96
CA PRO A 133 -8.17 8.90 16.14
C PRO A 133 -7.12 9.22 17.20
N ASP A 134 -7.32 10.27 18.01
CA ASP A 134 -6.28 10.76 18.94
C ASP A 134 -5.79 9.72 19.95
N SER A 135 -6.64 8.76 20.30
CA SER A 135 -6.34 7.68 21.24
C SER A 135 -5.59 6.47 20.66
N SER A 136 -5.43 6.39 19.34
CA SER A 136 -4.93 5.19 18.64
C SER A 136 -3.49 5.30 18.13
N PHE A 137 -2.68 6.19 18.69
CA PHE A 137 -1.26 6.28 18.41
C PHE A 137 -0.45 5.92 19.66
N TYR A 138 0.29 4.82 19.59
CA TYR A 138 1.06 4.24 20.70
C TYR A 138 2.56 4.42 20.56
N GLY A 139 3.03 4.87 19.41
CA GLY A 139 4.44 5.21 19.18
C GLY A 139 4.88 6.46 19.91
N GLU A 140 6.19 6.69 19.96
CA GLU A 140 6.76 7.91 20.54
C GLU A 140 6.50 9.11 19.62
N ARG A 141 5.47 9.91 19.91
CA ARG A 141 4.93 10.97 19.03
C ARG A 141 5.97 11.96 18.52
N TYR A 142 6.92 12.37 19.35
CA TYR A 142 7.93 13.39 18.99
C TYR A 142 9.18 12.80 18.33
N LYS A 143 9.25 11.47 18.16
CA LYS A 143 10.37 10.77 17.53
C LYS A 143 9.99 10.12 16.19
N GLN A 144 8.74 10.26 15.76
CA GLN A 144 8.30 9.71 14.48
C GLN A 144 8.36 10.80 13.41
N GLU A 145 9.03 10.47 12.32
CA GLU A 145 9.12 11.28 11.12
C GLU A 145 8.21 10.72 10.04
N ASP A 146 7.79 11.56 9.12
CA ASP A 146 6.96 11.19 7.98
C ASP A 146 7.78 10.68 6.78
N MET A 147 9.11 10.68 6.88
CA MET A 147 10.01 10.03 5.93
C MET A 147 10.44 8.66 6.47
N TRP A 148 10.01 7.59 5.78
CA TRP A 148 10.31 6.21 6.16
C TRP A 148 11.28 5.57 5.17
N GLU A 149 12.44 5.16 5.66
CA GLU A 149 13.48 4.52 4.85
C GLU A 149 13.45 3.00 5.01
N PHE A 150 12.91 2.32 4.00
CA PHE A 150 12.90 0.86 3.93
C PHE A 150 13.29 0.41 2.54
N GLN A 151 14.20 -0.55 2.46
CA GLN A 151 14.60 -1.12 1.18
C GLN A 151 13.42 -1.85 0.53
N ARG A 152 13.29 -1.69 -0.78
CA ARG A 152 12.36 -2.47 -1.57
C ARG A 152 12.78 -3.94 -1.56
N THR A 153 11.82 -4.85 -1.46
CA THR A 153 12.05 -6.28 -1.65
C THR A 153 12.42 -6.55 -3.11
N LEU A 154 13.70 -6.85 -3.37
CA LEU A 154 14.26 -6.89 -4.73
C LEU A 154 13.96 -8.16 -5.52
N LYS A 155 13.66 -9.27 -4.85
CA LYS A 155 13.30 -10.55 -5.50
C LYS A 155 12.25 -11.25 -4.64
N ASN A 156 11.08 -11.42 -5.20
CA ASN A 156 10.11 -12.33 -4.66
C ASN A 156 9.39 -13.04 -5.81
N ASP A 157 9.54 -14.35 -5.86
CA ASP A 157 8.86 -15.19 -6.85
C ASP A 157 7.35 -15.31 -6.56
N LEU A 158 6.90 -14.82 -5.38
CA LEU A 158 5.52 -14.94 -4.91
C LEU A 158 4.62 -13.78 -5.37
N HIS A 159 5.11 -12.52 -5.32
CA HIS A 159 4.29 -11.36 -5.71
C HIS A 159 5.17 -10.16 -6.13
N PRO A 160 4.90 -9.52 -7.27
CA PRO A 160 5.76 -8.46 -7.83
C PRO A 160 5.72 -7.14 -7.05
N THR A 161 4.69 -6.91 -6.24
CA THR A 161 4.43 -5.64 -5.53
C THR A 161 4.44 -5.78 -4.01
N MET A 162 5.14 -6.80 -3.47
CA MET A 162 5.19 -7.04 -2.04
C MET A 162 5.79 -5.85 -1.27
N LYS A 163 5.07 -5.37 -0.27
CA LYS A 163 5.57 -4.33 0.65
C LYS A 163 6.60 -4.93 1.65
N PRO A 164 7.63 -4.17 2.03
CA PRO A 164 8.58 -4.63 3.04
C PRO A 164 7.88 -4.88 4.38
N ILE A 165 8.09 -6.06 4.94
CA ILE A 165 7.53 -6.41 6.26
C ILE A 165 7.92 -5.39 7.34
N PRO A 166 9.20 -4.94 7.45
CA PRO A 166 9.58 -3.95 8.47
C PRO A 166 8.86 -2.60 8.36
N LEU A 167 8.43 -2.20 7.16
CA LEU A 167 7.62 -0.99 6.95
C LEU A 167 6.24 -1.15 7.62
N ILE A 168 5.63 -2.32 7.42
CA ILE A 168 4.31 -2.63 7.99
C ILE A 168 4.43 -2.82 9.51
N GLU A 169 5.48 -3.50 10.00
CA GLU A 169 5.78 -3.63 11.43
C GLU A 169 5.88 -2.26 12.12
N LYS A 170 6.52 -1.26 11.46
CA LYS A 170 6.59 0.11 11.98
C LYS A 170 5.19 0.74 12.13
N ALA A 171 4.33 0.60 11.12
CA ALA A 171 2.95 1.08 11.18
C ALA A 171 2.16 0.41 12.32
N ILE A 172 2.26 -0.92 12.41
CA ILE A 172 1.59 -1.73 13.43
C ILE A 172 2.04 -1.32 14.84
N ASN A 173 3.34 -1.20 15.07
CA ASN A 173 3.87 -0.82 16.39
C ASN A 173 3.50 0.61 16.81
N ASN A 174 3.36 1.51 15.84
CA ASN A 174 2.93 2.89 16.11
C ASN A 174 1.43 3.00 16.40
N SER A 175 0.60 2.09 15.90
CA SER A 175 -0.86 2.26 15.92
C SER A 175 -1.64 1.10 16.49
N SER A 176 -0.98 0.12 17.09
CA SER A 176 -1.63 -0.97 17.82
C SER A 176 -0.77 -1.47 18.98
N LYS A 177 -1.39 -2.17 19.93
CA LYS A 177 -0.74 -2.92 21.01
C LYS A 177 -0.79 -4.41 20.68
N THR A 178 -0.01 -5.21 21.41
CA THR A 178 -0.09 -6.68 21.38
C THR A 178 -1.53 -7.15 21.55
N SER A 179 -1.91 -8.16 20.80
CA SER A 179 -3.25 -8.76 20.75
C SER A 179 -4.35 -7.89 20.17
N MET A 180 -4.05 -6.70 19.66
CA MET A 180 -4.99 -5.88 18.91
C MET A 180 -5.17 -6.44 17.48
N LEU A 181 -6.35 -6.23 16.90
CA LEU A 181 -6.73 -6.74 15.59
C LEU A 181 -6.30 -5.79 14.47
N VAL A 182 -5.53 -6.30 13.52
CA VAL A 182 -5.10 -5.58 12.31
C VAL A 182 -5.91 -6.08 11.11
N LEU A 183 -6.55 -5.18 10.38
CA LEU A 183 -7.31 -5.49 9.18
C LEU A 183 -6.56 -5.05 7.92
N ASP A 184 -6.48 -5.95 6.94
CA ASP A 184 -6.06 -5.66 5.58
C ASP A 184 -7.11 -6.17 4.58
N LEU A 185 -7.69 -5.25 3.79
CA LEU A 185 -8.71 -5.58 2.80
C LEU A 185 -8.11 -6.07 1.46
N PHE A 186 -6.81 -5.86 1.26
CA PHE A 186 -6.09 -6.23 0.03
C PHE A 186 -4.82 -6.97 0.39
N LEU A 187 -4.96 -8.13 1.04
CA LEU A 187 -3.85 -8.88 1.65
C LEU A 187 -2.70 -9.22 0.67
N GLY A 188 -3.01 -9.41 -0.62
CA GLY A 188 -2.02 -9.67 -1.67
C GLY A 188 -1.10 -10.84 -1.33
N SER A 189 0.18 -10.53 -1.15
CA SER A 189 1.22 -11.51 -0.78
C SER A 189 1.23 -11.93 0.70
N GLY A 190 0.34 -11.40 1.53
CA GLY A 190 0.30 -11.69 2.96
C GLY A 190 1.32 -10.92 3.81
N SER A 191 1.93 -9.86 3.29
CA SER A 191 2.94 -9.09 4.03
C SER A 191 2.39 -8.53 5.34
N THR A 192 1.14 -8.06 5.34
CA THR A 192 0.47 -7.55 6.54
C THR A 192 0.22 -8.65 7.56
N LEU A 193 -0.19 -9.85 7.12
CA LEU A 193 -0.37 -11.00 7.99
C LEU A 193 0.95 -11.41 8.66
N ILE A 194 2.04 -11.48 7.90
CA ILE A 194 3.37 -11.81 8.43
C ILE A 194 3.84 -10.75 9.44
N ALA A 195 3.63 -9.47 9.14
CA ALA A 195 4.00 -8.38 10.04
C ALA A 195 3.16 -8.40 11.33
N ALA A 196 1.86 -8.68 11.25
CA ALA A 196 0.98 -8.83 12.39
C ALA A 196 1.42 -10.00 13.29
N GLU A 197 1.67 -11.19 12.72
CA GLU A 197 2.17 -12.37 13.44
C GLU A 197 3.49 -12.06 14.16
N LYS A 198 4.47 -11.46 13.46
CA LYS A 198 5.79 -11.12 14.04
C LYS A 198 5.71 -10.09 15.17
N THR A 199 4.67 -9.29 15.18
CA THR A 199 4.44 -8.26 16.21
C THR A 199 3.41 -8.65 17.27
N ASN A 200 2.91 -9.89 17.22
CA ASN A 200 1.88 -10.47 18.10
C ASN A 200 0.54 -9.68 18.04
N ARG A 201 0.06 -9.46 16.81
CA ARG A 201 -1.24 -8.88 16.49
C ARG A 201 -2.10 -9.89 15.75
#